data_2b9239b1fb8f853a719cc3f4ba8103b1
#
_entry.id   2b9239b1fb8f853a719cc3f4ba8103b1
#
_cell.length_a   1.000
_cell.length_b   1.000
_cell.length_c   1.000
_cell.angle_alpha   90.00
_cell.angle_beta   90.00
_cell.angle_gamma   90.00
#
_symmetry.space_group_name_H-M   'P 1'
#
loop_
_entity.id
_entity.type
_entity.pdbx_description
1 polymer ?
#
loop_
_entity_poly.entity_id
_entity_poly.type
_entity_poly.pdbx_seq_one_letter_code
_entity_poly.pdbx_strand_id
1 'polypeptide(L)'
;MNQALSAAELIAQLELVPHPEGGHYRETYRSGLEVNTPRGPRAASTAILFLLAAGECSRWHRIASDEAWHHHGGGSLALYELSPQGHGRRIQLGLNLEAGDRPQHVVPAGSWFAAEPLVASPWSLVSCTVAPGFDFADFELAQANDLEAHASGLAALCGHWLRLLGEC
;
A
#
# COMPACT_ATOMS: atom_id res chain seq x y z
N MET A 1 -25.93 -18.82 -8.13
CA MET A 1 -24.48 -18.63 -7.86
C MET A 1 -24.25 -17.13 -7.82
N ASN A 2 -23.88 -16.57 -6.66
CA ASN A 2 -23.49 -15.16 -6.61
C ASN A 2 -22.20 -15.01 -7.42
N GLN A 3 -22.26 -14.26 -8.50
CA GLN A 3 -21.08 -13.89 -9.26
C GLN A 3 -20.23 -12.97 -8.39
N ALA A 4 -18.94 -13.24 -8.26
CA ALA A 4 -18.05 -12.36 -7.53
C ALA A 4 -18.02 -10.98 -8.21
N LEU A 5 -18.06 -9.92 -7.41
CA LEU A 5 -18.02 -8.54 -7.92
C LEU A 5 -16.69 -8.27 -8.67
N SER A 6 -16.79 -7.58 -9.78
CA SER A 6 -15.63 -7.05 -10.52
C SER A 6 -14.98 -5.88 -9.78
N ALA A 7 -13.75 -5.54 -10.13
CA ALA A 7 -13.07 -4.36 -9.60
C ALA A 7 -13.89 -3.07 -9.85
N ALA A 8 -14.44 -2.93 -11.07
CA ALA A 8 -15.25 -1.75 -11.43
C ALA A 8 -16.52 -1.61 -10.57
N GLU A 9 -17.21 -2.73 -10.29
CA GLU A 9 -18.38 -2.72 -9.40
C GLU A 9 -18.01 -2.37 -7.97
N LEU A 10 -16.87 -2.86 -7.46
CA LEU A 10 -16.38 -2.51 -6.13
C LEU A 10 -15.99 -1.04 -6.04
N ILE A 11 -15.27 -0.50 -7.04
CA ILE A 11 -14.91 0.91 -7.11
C ILE A 11 -16.17 1.77 -7.03
N ALA A 12 -17.21 1.43 -7.81
CA ALA A 12 -18.47 2.17 -7.82
C ALA A 12 -19.23 2.03 -6.48
N GLN A 13 -19.37 0.82 -5.94
CA GLN A 13 -20.13 0.57 -4.70
C GLN A 13 -19.46 1.17 -3.47
N LEU A 14 -18.12 1.17 -3.43
CA LEU A 14 -17.33 1.70 -2.31
C LEU A 14 -16.97 3.19 -2.53
N GLU A 15 -17.40 3.78 -3.65
CA GLU A 15 -17.15 5.19 -4.01
C GLU A 15 -15.65 5.53 -4.00
N LEU A 16 -14.82 4.62 -4.54
CA LEU A 16 -13.39 4.81 -4.60
C LEU A 16 -13.00 5.74 -5.74
N VAL A 17 -11.95 6.54 -5.52
CA VAL A 17 -11.37 7.44 -6.52
C VAL A 17 -9.90 7.09 -6.76
N PRO A 18 -9.30 7.43 -7.92
CA PRO A 18 -7.90 7.17 -8.19
C PRO A 18 -6.97 7.78 -7.13
N HIS A 19 -5.93 7.02 -6.72
CA HIS A 19 -4.90 7.48 -5.81
C HIS A 19 -3.62 7.88 -6.58
N PRO A 20 -2.88 8.92 -6.13
CA PRO A 20 -1.63 9.34 -6.81
C PRO A 20 -0.56 8.25 -6.92
N GLU A 21 -0.52 7.28 -6.01
CA GLU A 21 0.40 6.14 -6.07
C GLU A 21 -0.03 5.04 -7.04
N GLY A 22 -1.25 5.07 -7.53
CA GLY A 22 -1.93 4.02 -8.28
C GLY A 22 -3.07 3.39 -7.48
N GLY A 23 -3.90 2.59 -8.16
CA GLY A 23 -5.11 2.02 -7.55
C GLY A 23 -6.18 3.06 -7.21
N HIS A 24 -7.16 2.62 -6.41
CA HIS A 24 -8.33 3.41 -6.04
C HIS A 24 -8.54 3.40 -4.53
N TYR A 25 -8.90 4.55 -3.95
CA TYR A 25 -9.08 4.69 -2.51
C TYR A 25 -10.27 5.56 -2.12
N ARG A 26 -10.67 5.45 -0.85
CA ARG A 26 -11.55 6.40 -0.17
C ARG A 26 -11.14 6.51 1.29
N GLU A 27 -10.98 7.75 1.79
CA GLU A 27 -10.83 7.98 3.23
C GLU A 27 -12.17 7.69 3.91
N THR A 28 -12.15 6.75 4.84
CA THR A 28 -13.33 6.30 5.60
C THR A 28 -13.34 6.83 7.01
N TYR A 29 -12.18 7.26 7.51
CA TYR A 29 -12.02 7.80 8.85
C TYR A 29 -10.88 8.79 8.93
N ARG A 30 -11.13 9.87 9.64
CA ARG A 30 -10.12 10.82 10.13
C ARG A 30 -10.45 11.19 11.57
N SER A 31 -9.51 10.99 12.49
CA SER A 31 -9.69 11.36 13.89
C SER A 31 -9.88 12.87 14.05
N GLY A 32 -10.86 13.26 14.86
CA GLY A 32 -11.00 14.65 15.31
C GLY A 32 -10.00 15.05 16.40
N LEU A 33 -9.28 14.07 16.99
CA LEU A 33 -8.18 14.34 17.90
C LEU A 33 -6.92 14.63 17.09
N GLU A 34 -6.23 15.70 17.41
CA GLU A 34 -4.94 16.05 16.84
C GLU A 34 -3.80 15.70 17.80
N VAL A 35 -2.67 15.30 17.23
CA VAL A 35 -1.40 15.08 17.94
C VAL A 35 -0.33 15.95 17.31
N ASN A 36 0.54 16.52 18.16
CA ASN A 36 1.68 17.30 17.70
C ASN A 36 2.79 16.36 17.22
N THR A 37 3.29 16.60 16.02
CA THR A 37 4.44 15.90 15.43
C THR A 37 5.55 16.90 15.12
N PRO A 38 6.80 16.45 14.88
CA PRO A 38 7.88 17.34 14.39
C PRO A 38 7.55 18.04 13.05
N ARG A 39 6.55 17.53 12.32
CA ARG A 39 6.09 18.06 11.02
C ARG A 39 4.85 18.96 11.16
N GLY A 40 4.42 19.28 12.39
CA GLY A 40 3.20 20.00 12.71
C GLY A 40 2.07 19.08 13.19
N PRO A 41 0.89 19.62 13.49
CA PRO A 41 -0.26 18.84 13.96
C PRO A 41 -0.76 17.87 12.88
N ARG A 42 -1.16 16.68 13.30
CA ARG A 42 -1.80 15.66 12.47
C ARG A 42 -2.99 15.08 13.22
N ALA A 43 -3.99 14.60 12.49
CA ALA A 43 -5.01 13.75 13.08
C ALA A 43 -4.36 12.58 13.84
N ALA A 44 -4.91 12.13 14.95
CA ALA A 44 -4.33 11.02 15.70
C ALA A 44 -4.27 9.73 14.85
N SER A 45 -5.24 9.53 13.95
CA SER A 45 -5.25 8.42 12.98
C SER A 45 -6.14 8.73 11.79
N THR A 46 -5.86 8.08 10.65
CA THR A 46 -6.72 8.03 9.47
C THR A 46 -6.88 6.60 8.99
N ALA A 47 -7.95 6.32 8.28
CA ALA A 47 -8.15 5.04 7.60
C ALA A 47 -8.72 5.24 6.20
N ILE A 48 -8.26 4.41 5.26
CA ILE A 48 -8.78 4.34 3.90
C ILE A 48 -9.22 2.91 3.57
N LEU A 49 -10.16 2.78 2.64
CA LEU A 49 -10.26 1.59 1.79
C LEU A 49 -9.35 1.82 0.59
N PHE A 50 -8.67 0.77 0.14
CA PHE A 50 -7.76 0.81 -1.00
C PHE A 50 -7.91 -0.45 -1.84
N LEU A 51 -8.05 -0.29 -3.15
CA LEU A 51 -8.25 -1.37 -4.10
C LEU A 51 -7.22 -1.28 -5.22
N LEU A 52 -6.59 -2.41 -5.50
CA LEU A 52 -5.76 -2.63 -6.69
C LEU A 52 -6.44 -3.66 -7.60
N ALA A 53 -6.76 -3.27 -8.82
CA ALA A 53 -7.23 -4.21 -9.85
C ALA A 53 -6.07 -4.99 -10.47
N ALA A 54 -6.40 -6.04 -11.23
CA ALA A 54 -5.38 -6.83 -11.95
C ALA A 54 -4.54 -5.92 -12.87
N GLY A 55 -3.24 -5.99 -12.73
CA GLY A 55 -2.28 -5.18 -13.49
C GLY A 55 -1.98 -3.81 -12.89
N GLU A 56 -2.78 -3.32 -11.94
CA GLU A 56 -2.45 -2.11 -11.19
C GLU A 56 -1.39 -2.37 -10.12
N CYS A 57 -0.76 -1.31 -9.66
CA CYS A 57 0.14 -1.35 -8.51
C CYS A 57 0.02 -0.06 -7.67
N SER A 58 0.41 -0.18 -6.40
CA SER A 58 0.80 0.94 -5.57
C SER A 58 2.30 1.15 -5.78
N ARG A 59 2.68 2.28 -6.37
CA ARG A 59 4.06 2.60 -6.72
C ARG A 59 4.92 2.78 -5.49
N TRP A 60 6.24 2.64 -5.65
CA TRP A 60 7.19 2.93 -4.58
C TRP A 60 6.95 4.33 -4.01
N HIS A 61 6.62 4.37 -2.73
CA HIS A 61 6.40 5.60 -1.99
C HIS A 61 6.80 5.40 -0.53
N ARG A 62 6.86 6.50 0.21
CA ARG A 62 7.02 6.47 1.68
C ARG A 62 6.15 7.51 2.34
N ILE A 63 5.84 7.27 3.59
CA ILE A 63 5.17 8.22 4.46
C ILE A 63 5.93 8.37 5.79
N ALA A 64 5.65 9.43 6.49
CA ALA A 64 6.36 9.76 7.72
C ALA A 64 5.71 9.20 9.00
N SER A 65 4.73 8.32 8.86
CA SER A 65 4.03 7.62 9.95
C SER A 65 4.00 6.11 9.68
N ASP A 66 3.72 5.31 10.70
CA ASP A 66 3.47 3.88 10.51
C ASP A 66 2.16 3.68 9.77
N GLU A 67 2.16 2.73 8.83
CA GLU A 67 0.98 2.36 8.05
C GLU A 67 0.67 0.87 8.18
N ALA A 68 -0.49 0.57 8.73
CA ALA A 68 -0.96 -0.80 8.85
C ALA A 68 -1.90 -1.14 7.69
N TRP A 69 -1.54 -2.18 6.95
CA TRP A 69 -2.30 -2.77 5.84
C TRP A 69 -3.10 -3.96 6.34
N HIS A 70 -4.40 -4.00 6.03
CA HIS A 70 -5.32 -5.07 6.45
C HIS A 70 -6.04 -5.62 5.21
N HIS A 71 -5.85 -6.91 4.92
CA HIS A 71 -6.48 -7.56 3.77
C HIS A 71 -7.94 -7.91 4.08
N HIS A 72 -8.85 -7.55 3.16
CA HIS A 72 -10.29 -7.80 3.31
C HIS A 72 -10.85 -8.82 2.31
N GLY A 73 -10.29 -8.90 1.11
CA GLY A 73 -10.81 -9.82 0.10
C GLY A 73 -10.14 -9.68 -1.25
N GLY A 74 -10.59 -10.51 -2.19
CA GLY A 74 -9.93 -10.67 -3.48
C GLY A 74 -8.73 -11.59 -3.37
N GLY A 75 -7.79 -11.48 -4.30
CA GLY A 75 -6.54 -12.24 -4.23
C GLY A 75 -5.52 -11.60 -3.29
N SER A 76 -4.54 -12.41 -2.91
CA SER A 76 -3.40 -11.92 -2.15
C SER A 76 -2.59 -10.93 -2.96
N LEU A 77 -1.91 -10.00 -2.29
CA LEU A 77 -0.98 -9.07 -2.91
C LEU A 77 0.43 -9.21 -2.35
N ALA A 78 1.42 -8.88 -3.16
CA ALA A 78 2.78 -8.71 -2.70
C ALA A 78 2.93 -7.27 -2.19
N LEU A 79 3.39 -7.12 -0.95
CA LEU A 79 3.82 -5.86 -0.36
C LEU A 79 5.34 -5.92 -0.23
N TYR A 80 6.03 -5.02 -0.90
CA TYR A 80 7.48 -4.87 -0.88
C TYR A 80 7.84 -3.73 0.04
N GLU A 81 8.77 -3.95 0.95
CA GLU A 81 9.24 -2.96 1.91
C GLU A 81 10.75 -2.86 1.88
N LEU A 82 11.28 -1.65 1.88
CA LEU A 82 12.69 -1.33 2.00
C LEU A 82 12.88 -0.37 3.16
N SER A 83 13.49 -0.84 4.24
CA SER A 83 13.73 0.00 5.42
C SER A 83 14.72 1.13 5.12
N PRO A 84 14.76 2.19 5.94
CA PRO A 84 15.78 3.26 5.81
C PRO A 84 17.22 2.75 5.89
N GLN A 85 17.46 1.58 6.48
CA GLN A 85 18.76 0.92 6.57
C GLN A 85 19.07 0.03 5.35
N GLY A 86 18.14 -0.03 4.36
CA GLY A 86 18.32 -0.81 3.14
C GLY A 86 17.95 -2.29 3.25
N HIS A 87 17.30 -2.71 4.32
CA HIS A 87 16.80 -4.08 4.45
C HIS A 87 15.47 -4.23 3.70
N GLY A 88 15.48 -5.03 2.63
CA GLY A 88 14.30 -5.35 1.86
C GLY A 88 13.57 -6.59 2.39
N ARG A 89 12.26 -6.58 2.34
CA ARG A 89 11.42 -7.75 2.57
C ARG A 89 10.17 -7.74 1.71
N ARG A 90 9.67 -8.92 1.37
CA ARG A 90 8.40 -9.14 0.68
C ARG A 90 7.43 -9.82 1.62
N ILE A 91 6.27 -9.25 1.76
CA ILE A 91 5.15 -9.79 2.53
C ILE A 91 4.07 -10.21 1.54
N GLN A 92 3.53 -11.41 1.67
CA GLN A 92 2.33 -11.82 0.97
C GLN A 92 1.13 -11.50 1.87
N LEU A 93 0.41 -10.43 1.51
CA LEU A 93 -0.76 -9.98 2.25
C LEU A 93 -2.01 -10.66 1.68
N GLY A 94 -2.76 -11.36 2.53
CA GLY A 94 -3.92 -12.15 2.10
C GLY A 94 -4.50 -12.97 3.24
N LEU A 95 -5.47 -13.83 2.93
CA LEU A 95 -6.20 -14.62 3.91
C LEU A 95 -5.89 -16.12 3.85
N ASN A 96 -5.11 -16.59 2.89
CA ASN A 96 -4.70 -18.00 2.80
C ASN A 96 -3.47 -18.25 3.68
N LEU A 97 -3.69 -18.44 4.99
CA LEU A 97 -2.63 -18.66 5.97
C LEU A 97 -1.79 -19.91 5.69
N GLU A 98 -2.40 -20.94 5.07
CA GLU A 98 -1.71 -22.19 4.70
C GLU A 98 -0.70 -21.94 3.57
N ALA A 99 -0.99 -20.98 2.67
CA ALA A 99 -0.06 -20.55 1.63
C ALA A 99 0.96 -19.51 2.12
N GLY A 100 0.96 -19.18 3.42
CA GLY A 100 1.88 -18.23 4.02
C GLY A 100 1.43 -16.78 3.99
N ASP A 101 0.17 -16.51 3.59
CA ASP A 101 -0.39 -15.17 3.67
C ASP A 101 -0.36 -14.61 5.10
N ARG A 102 -0.32 -13.29 5.17
CA ARG A 102 -0.55 -12.53 6.40
C ARG A 102 -1.75 -11.61 6.19
N PRO A 103 -2.76 -11.64 7.09
CA PRO A 103 -3.95 -10.77 6.95
C PRO A 103 -3.64 -9.31 7.23
N GLN A 104 -2.52 -9.03 7.90
CA GLN A 104 -2.09 -7.70 8.31
C GLN A 104 -0.58 -7.58 8.25
N HIS A 105 -0.09 -6.36 7.91
CA HIS A 105 1.31 -5.98 8.05
C HIS A 105 1.40 -4.49 8.38
N VAL A 106 2.40 -4.11 9.17
CA VAL A 106 2.72 -2.70 9.45
C VAL A 106 4.00 -2.33 8.74
N VAL A 107 3.93 -1.33 7.88
CA VAL A 107 5.08 -0.66 7.27
C VAL A 107 5.55 0.44 8.21
N PRO A 108 6.78 0.38 8.73
CA PRO A 108 7.30 1.42 9.62
C PRO A 108 7.49 2.76 8.91
N ALA A 109 7.31 3.85 9.64
CA ALA A 109 7.55 5.20 9.18
C ALA A 109 8.89 5.36 8.45
N GLY A 110 8.88 6.03 7.31
CA GLY A 110 10.06 6.32 6.50
C GLY A 110 10.58 5.16 5.64
N SER A 111 10.01 3.95 5.76
CA SER A 111 10.31 2.86 4.82
C SER A 111 9.73 3.17 3.44
N TRP A 112 10.47 2.83 2.37
CA TRP A 112 9.92 2.77 1.03
C TRP A 112 9.11 1.49 0.87
N PHE A 113 7.95 1.57 0.27
CA PHE A 113 7.14 0.39 0.00
C PHE A 113 6.32 0.52 -1.28
N ALA A 114 5.96 -0.63 -1.84
CA ALA A 114 5.15 -0.77 -3.04
C ALA A 114 4.31 -2.04 -2.93
N ALA A 115 3.19 -2.10 -3.64
CA ALA A 115 2.33 -3.28 -3.63
C ALA A 115 1.75 -3.58 -5.01
N GLU A 116 1.49 -4.86 -5.27
CA GLU A 116 0.79 -5.31 -6.47
C GLU A 116 -0.02 -6.58 -6.20
N PRO A 117 -1.19 -6.77 -6.83
CA PRO A 117 -1.91 -8.03 -6.76
C PRO A 117 -1.06 -9.18 -7.31
N LEU A 118 -1.13 -10.34 -6.68
CA LEU A 118 -0.52 -11.54 -7.23
C LEU A 118 -1.27 -11.96 -8.50
N VAL A 119 -0.51 -12.51 -9.46
CA VAL A 119 -1.05 -13.01 -10.75
C VAL A 119 -2.16 -14.04 -10.49
N ALA A 120 -3.32 -13.84 -11.04
CA ALA A 120 -4.56 -14.64 -10.97
C ALA A 120 -5.70 -14.00 -10.15
N SER A 121 -5.50 -12.84 -9.54
CA SER A 121 -6.61 -12.14 -8.89
C SER A 121 -7.15 -11.02 -9.77
N PRO A 122 -8.47 -10.90 -9.94
CA PRO A 122 -9.06 -9.76 -10.64
C PRO A 122 -8.90 -8.44 -9.85
N TRP A 123 -8.72 -8.51 -8.54
CA TRP A 123 -8.52 -7.37 -7.64
C TRP A 123 -8.07 -7.83 -6.25
N SER A 124 -7.52 -6.90 -5.48
CA SER A 124 -7.27 -7.04 -4.04
C SER A 124 -7.81 -5.81 -3.32
N LEU A 125 -8.59 -6.03 -2.25
CA LEU A 125 -9.16 -4.98 -1.40
C LEU A 125 -8.50 -5.02 -0.03
N VAL A 126 -7.97 -3.90 0.39
CA VAL A 126 -7.37 -3.71 1.71
C VAL A 126 -7.96 -2.47 2.38
N SER A 127 -7.68 -2.29 3.67
CA SER A 127 -7.69 -0.98 4.31
C SER A 127 -6.30 -0.65 4.80
N CYS A 128 -5.98 0.65 4.81
CA CYS A 128 -4.75 1.16 5.40
C CYS A 128 -5.12 2.11 6.54
N THR A 129 -4.49 1.92 7.70
CA THR A 129 -4.61 2.83 8.84
C THR A 129 -3.26 3.45 9.12
N VAL A 130 -3.24 4.77 9.29
CA VAL A 130 -2.02 5.55 9.50
C VAL A 130 -2.11 6.27 10.84
N ALA A 131 -1.05 6.19 11.65
CA ALA A 131 -0.96 6.87 12.93
C ALA A 131 0.49 7.35 13.21
N PRO A 132 0.70 8.65 13.48
CA PRO A 132 -0.20 9.78 13.30
C PRO A 132 -0.79 9.85 11.89
N GLY A 133 -2.01 10.40 11.78
CA GLY A 133 -2.83 10.31 10.57
C GLY A 133 -2.14 10.84 9.31
N PHE A 134 -2.54 10.29 8.18
CA PHE A 134 -2.00 10.61 6.86
C PHE A 134 -2.25 12.08 6.48
N ASP A 135 -1.21 12.68 5.89
CA ASP A 135 -1.26 13.97 5.21
C ASP A 135 -0.40 13.88 3.95
N PHE A 136 -0.89 14.44 2.83
CA PHE A 136 -0.12 14.46 1.57
C PHE A 136 1.20 15.24 1.69
N ALA A 137 1.33 16.14 2.66
CA ALA A 137 2.60 16.80 2.96
C ALA A 137 3.68 15.84 3.48
N ASP A 138 3.29 14.67 3.97
CA ASP A 138 4.18 13.62 4.48
C ASP A 138 4.36 12.47 3.47
N PHE A 139 3.73 12.55 2.29
CA PHE A 139 3.76 11.54 1.24
C PHE A 139 4.80 11.86 0.17
N GLU A 140 5.58 10.88 -0.22
CA GLU A 140 6.63 11.01 -1.23
C GLU A 140 6.63 9.81 -2.17
N LEU A 141 6.49 10.06 -3.48
CA LEU A 141 6.70 9.05 -4.52
C LEU A 141 8.19 8.91 -4.80
N ALA A 142 8.69 7.68 -4.88
CA ALA A 142 10.09 7.42 -5.19
C ALA A 142 10.43 7.80 -6.64
N GLN A 143 11.60 8.39 -6.78
CA GLN A 143 12.31 8.50 -8.05
C GLN A 143 13.38 7.40 -8.13
N ALA A 144 13.87 7.09 -9.33
CA ALA A 144 14.90 6.05 -9.50
C ALA A 144 16.12 6.26 -8.59
N ASN A 145 16.58 7.51 -8.48
CA ASN A 145 17.74 7.88 -7.66
C ASN A 145 17.55 7.58 -6.16
N ASP A 146 16.32 7.60 -5.67
CA ASP A 146 16.02 7.33 -4.25
C ASP A 146 16.28 5.87 -3.88
N LEU A 147 16.20 4.99 -4.86
CA LEU A 147 16.30 3.54 -4.70
C LEU A 147 17.58 2.93 -5.30
N GLU A 148 18.35 3.67 -6.12
CA GLU A 148 19.55 3.16 -6.83
C GLU A 148 20.59 2.55 -5.89
N ALA A 149 20.83 3.16 -4.72
CA ALA A 149 21.77 2.62 -3.74
C ALA A 149 21.41 1.21 -3.24
N HIS A 150 20.16 0.80 -3.43
CA HIS A 150 19.61 -0.48 -3.00
C HIS A 150 19.21 -1.39 -4.18
N ALA A 151 19.57 -1.02 -5.42
CA ALA A 151 19.09 -1.68 -6.64
C ALA A 151 19.35 -3.21 -6.66
N SER A 152 20.50 -3.68 -6.16
CA SER A 152 20.81 -5.12 -6.11
C SER A 152 19.89 -5.87 -5.12
N GLY A 153 19.61 -5.28 -3.95
CA GLY A 153 18.69 -5.84 -2.96
C GLY A 153 17.25 -5.83 -3.48
N LEU A 154 16.84 -4.74 -4.13
CA LEU A 154 15.53 -4.62 -4.76
C LEU A 154 15.33 -5.60 -5.91
N ALA A 155 16.36 -5.82 -6.75
CA ALA A 155 16.29 -6.81 -7.82
C ALA A 155 16.14 -8.25 -7.29
N ALA A 156 16.75 -8.57 -6.14
CA ALA A 156 16.57 -9.85 -5.48
C ALA A 156 15.19 -9.98 -4.81
N LEU A 157 14.64 -8.86 -4.30
CA LEU A 157 13.33 -8.80 -3.63
C LEU A 157 12.18 -8.84 -4.64
N CYS A 158 12.31 -8.06 -5.72
CA CYS A 158 11.33 -7.87 -6.77
C CYS A 158 12.06 -7.59 -8.08
N GLY A 159 12.20 -8.62 -8.94
CA GLY A 159 12.98 -8.52 -10.19
C GLY A 159 12.51 -7.43 -11.16
N HIS A 160 11.31 -6.90 -10.97
CA HIS A 160 10.73 -5.84 -11.78
C HIS A 160 10.46 -4.54 -10.99
N TRP A 161 11.24 -4.27 -9.94
CA TRP A 161 11.07 -3.11 -9.07
C TRP A 161 11.03 -1.76 -9.80
N LEU A 162 11.71 -1.65 -10.96
CA LEU A 162 11.67 -0.44 -11.79
C LEU A 162 10.28 -0.17 -12.39
N ARG A 163 9.49 -1.22 -12.66
CA ARG A 163 8.12 -1.07 -13.13
C ARG A 163 7.26 -0.35 -12.08
N LEU A 164 7.51 -0.63 -10.81
CA LEU A 164 6.78 -0.05 -9.69
C LEU A 164 7.18 1.41 -9.38
N LEU A 165 8.02 2.03 -10.20
CA LEU A 165 8.27 3.48 -10.19
C LEU A 165 7.37 4.23 -11.17
N GLY A 166 6.90 3.56 -12.21
CA GLY A 166 6.02 4.10 -13.24
C GLY A 166 4.54 3.85 -12.97
N GLU A 167 3.70 4.32 -13.87
CA GLU A 167 2.29 3.94 -13.88
C GLU A 167 2.15 2.46 -14.26
N CYS A 168 1.38 1.74 -13.49
CA CYS A 168 1.08 0.32 -13.71
C CYS A 168 -0.31 0.15 -14.31
#